data_d4a78308fb6f6fae70037f841ff40909
#
_entry.id   d4a78308fb6f6fae70037f841ff40909
#
_cell.length_a   1.000
_cell.length_b   1.000
_cell.length_c   1.000
_cell.angle_alpha   90.00
_cell.angle_beta   90.00
_cell.angle_gamma   90.00
#
_symmetry.space_group_name_H-M   'P 1'
#
loop_
_entity.id
_entity.type
_entity.pdbx_description
1 polymer ?
#
loop_
_entity_poly.entity_id
_entity_poly.type
_entity_poly.pdbx_seq_one_letter_code
_entity_poly.pdbx_strand_id
1 'polypeptide(L)'
;LHKIRKSFKEDVILSPNKSILTLNKDLDIDIDVENFQKDPLNNFDLYNGDFLKGFYVKESMNFDYWVLEINTFYKELFIKTAEKKIEEDFLQNRFESLETLITSLLAADNFNDKAYLYLMKFYRQKGRYDKIINEYKNIQKLMEEELGIDPPNEIKNIYKEALKYIEKSKEINIKKNPMELYCRDFELDSIQLNLENFQKDYSNKSILITGESGIGKTILKKEILNRNSENFKIFETACFSMEKDFSYLPWMNIIKDMENELLKSNLKRPHLWDNILKNLFFD
;
A
#
# COMPACT_ATOMS: atom_id res chain seq x y z
N LEU A 1 -46.98 2.68 -7.52
CA LEU A 1 -47.55 1.60 -6.70
C LEU A 1 -48.03 0.43 -7.55
N HIS A 2 -48.88 0.65 -8.56
CA HIS A 2 -49.41 -0.42 -9.43
C HIS A 2 -48.29 -1.22 -10.14
N LYS A 3 -47.26 -0.53 -10.67
CA LYS A 3 -46.13 -1.18 -11.33
C LYS A 3 -45.33 -2.05 -10.33
N ILE A 4 -45.13 -1.55 -9.12
CA ILE A 4 -44.42 -2.28 -8.07
C ILE A 4 -45.16 -3.54 -7.67
N ARG A 5 -46.48 -3.42 -7.37
CA ARG A 5 -47.32 -4.58 -7.04
C ARG A 5 -47.33 -5.63 -8.15
N LYS A 6 -47.31 -5.18 -9.42
CA LYS A 6 -47.29 -6.09 -10.56
C LYS A 6 -45.95 -6.83 -10.74
N SER A 7 -44.85 -6.29 -10.18
CA SER A 7 -43.53 -6.91 -10.25
C SER A 7 -43.34 -8.05 -9.24
N PHE A 8 -44.17 -8.09 -8.20
CA PHE A 8 -44.14 -9.15 -7.19
C PHE A 8 -45.34 -10.10 -7.42
N LYS A 9 -45.14 -11.38 -7.09
CA LYS A 9 -46.19 -12.41 -7.19
C LYS A 9 -47.22 -12.31 -6.08
N GLU A 10 -46.89 -11.63 -4.98
CA GLU A 10 -47.65 -11.47 -3.76
C GLU A 10 -47.83 -9.99 -3.41
N ASP A 11 -48.79 -9.66 -2.55
CA ASP A 11 -49.01 -8.30 -2.09
C ASP A 11 -47.96 -7.87 -1.05
N VAL A 12 -46.77 -7.56 -1.54
CA VAL A 12 -45.60 -7.14 -0.70
C VAL A 12 -45.87 -5.77 -0.05
N ILE A 13 -46.62 -4.88 -0.75
CA ILE A 13 -46.90 -3.54 -0.26
C ILE A 13 -48.39 -3.40 0.04
N LEU A 14 -48.69 -3.20 1.30
CA LEU A 14 -50.03 -2.92 1.81
C LEU A 14 -50.27 -1.40 1.87
N SER A 15 -51.53 -1.00 1.69
CA SER A 15 -51.97 0.38 1.80
C SER A 15 -53.14 0.41 2.80
N PRO A 16 -52.83 0.45 4.13
CA PRO A 16 -53.87 0.46 5.16
C PRO A 16 -54.83 1.66 5.03
N ASN A 17 -54.34 2.77 4.48
CA ASN A 17 -55.11 3.94 4.11
C ASN A 17 -54.48 4.66 2.92
N LYS A 18 -55.09 5.78 2.44
CA LYS A 18 -54.66 6.51 1.25
C LYS A 18 -53.28 7.18 1.41
N SER A 19 -52.81 7.38 2.63
CA SER A 19 -51.60 8.14 2.95
C SER A 19 -50.40 7.27 3.46
N ILE A 20 -50.69 5.98 3.74
CA ILE A 20 -49.67 5.09 4.35
C ILE A 20 -49.43 3.89 3.44
N LEU A 21 -48.18 3.62 3.19
CA LEU A 21 -47.68 2.39 2.57
C LEU A 21 -46.82 1.65 3.60
N THR A 22 -47.00 0.36 3.69
CA THR A 22 -46.21 -0.50 4.57
C THR A 22 -45.88 -1.81 3.85
N LEU A 23 -44.76 -2.42 4.25
CA LEU A 23 -44.45 -3.79 3.84
C LEU A 23 -45.42 -4.77 4.51
N ASN A 24 -45.79 -5.80 3.77
CA ASN A 24 -46.57 -6.89 4.33
C ASN A 24 -45.72 -7.75 5.24
N LYS A 25 -45.92 -7.63 6.55
CA LYS A 25 -45.16 -8.35 7.56
C LYS A 25 -45.50 -9.85 7.67
N ASP A 26 -46.59 -10.28 7.00
CA ASP A 26 -46.97 -11.70 6.96
C ASP A 26 -46.17 -12.47 5.91
N LEU A 27 -45.40 -11.77 5.08
CA LEU A 27 -44.47 -12.36 4.10
C LEU A 27 -43.08 -12.41 4.66
N ASP A 28 -42.38 -13.50 4.39
CA ASP A 28 -40.96 -13.63 4.68
C ASP A 28 -40.15 -12.81 3.64
N ILE A 29 -39.86 -11.56 4.00
CA ILE A 29 -39.15 -10.62 3.14
C ILE A 29 -37.73 -10.49 3.66
N ASP A 30 -36.78 -10.90 2.83
CA ASP A 30 -35.36 -10.77 3.12
C ASP A 30 -34.89 -9.33 2.77
N ILE A 31 -34.48 -8.58 3.81
CA ILE A 31 -34.01 -7.20 3.69
C ILE A 31 -32.58 -7.11 4.16
N ASP A 32 -31.66 -6.80 3.23
CA ASP A 32 -30.20 -6.77 3.46
C ASP A 32 -29.81 -5.84 4.63
N VAL A 33 -30.32 -4.63 4.66
CA VAL A 33 -30.02 -3.65 5.73
C VAL A 33 -30.52 -4.09 7.10
N GLU A 34 -31.69 -4.75 7.18
CA GLU A 34 -32.19 -5.28 8.46
C GLU A 34 -31.37 -6.48 8.93
N ASN A 35 -31.00 -7.37 8.03
CA ASN A 35 -30.14 -8.52 8.35
C ASN A 35 -28.76 -8.09 8.78
N PHE A 36 -28.18 -7.11 8.07
CA PHE A 36 -26.90 -6.52 8.48
C PHE A 36 -27.00 -5.88 9.87
N GLN A 37 -28.06 -5.14 10.17
CA GLN A 37 -28.25 -4.51 11.48
C GLN A 37 -28.46 -5.52 12.60
N LYS A 38 -29.17 -6.62 12.37
CA LYS A 38 -29.46 -7.66 13.38
C LYS A 38 -28.19 -8.44 13.78
N ASP A 39 -27.36 -8.79 12.79
CA ASP A 39 -26.13 -9.55 13.03
C ASP A 39 -25.04 -9.09 12.03
N PRO A 40 -24.37 -7.97 12.34
CA PRO A 40 -23.39 -7.39 11.42
C PRO A 40 -22.17 -8.29 11.16
N LEU A 41 -21.78 -9.13 12.13
CA LEU A 41 -20.63 -10.01 12.00
C LEU A 41 -20.87 -11.14 10.99
N ASN A 42 -22.03 -11.81 11.09
CA ASN A 42 -22.36 -12.91 10.20
C ASN A 42 -22.89 -12.43 8.84
N ASN A 43 -23.42 -11.23 8.77
CA ASN A 43 -23.95 -10.62 7.56
C ASN A 43 -23.05 -9.50 7.00
N PHE A 44 -21.75 -9.55 7.33
CA PHE A 44 -20.79 -8.51 6.96
C PHE A 44 -20.75 -8.21 5.45
N ASP A 45 -20.89 -9.25 4.62
CA ASP A 45 -20.84 -9.16 3.16
C ASP A 45 -22.08 -8.47 2.54
N LEU A 46 -23.14 -8.21 3.33
CA LEU A 46 -24.30 -7.45 2.86
C LEU A 46 -24.01 -5.95 2.75
N TYR A 47 -23.00 -5.43 3.44
CA TYR A 47 -22.62 -4.03 3.29
C TYR A 47 -21.77 -3.82 2.04
N ASN A 48 -22.36 -3.29 0.98
CA ASN A 48 -21.73 -3.05 -0.32
C ASN A 48 -21.56 -1.57 -0.65
N GLY A 49 -21.62 -0.69 0.35
CA GLY A 49 -21.50 0.76 0.20
C GLY A 49 -22.73 1.53 0.66
N ASP A 50 -22.90 2.73 0.15
CA ASP A 50 -23.91 3.67 0.61
C ASP A 50 -25.34 3.17 0.33
N PHE A 51 -26.21 3.29 1.33
CA PHE A 51 -27.64 3.01 1.22
C PHE A 51 -28.28 3.89 0.17
N LEU A 52 -29.08 3.29 -0.73
CA LEU A 52 -29.72 3.95 -1.87
C LEU A 52 -28.75 4.70 -2.81
N LYS A 53 -27.51 4.22 -2.99
CA LYS A 53 -26.52 4.84 -3.85
C LYS A 53 -27.07 5.11 -5.26
N GLY A 54 -27.01 6.38 -5.67
CA GLY A 54 -27.49 6.81 -6.99
C GLY A 54 -29.00 7.00 -7.10
N PHE A 55 -29.75 6.78 -6.02
CA PHE A 55 -31.18 7.10 -5.95
C PHE A 55 -31.39 8.46 -5.28
N TYR A 56 -32.18 9.33 -5.89
CA TYR A 56 -32.51 10.63 -5.33
C TYR A 56 -33.96 10.99 -5.64
N VAL A 57 -34.56 11.79 -4.76
CA VAL A 57 -35.91 12.32 -4.93
C VAL A 57 -35.81 13.83 -5.18
N LYS A 58 -36.29 14.26 -6.35
CA LYS A 58 -36.26 15.68 -6.74
C LYS A 58 -37.01 16.55 -5.73
N GLU A 59 -36.42 17.67 -5.32
CA GLU A 59 -37.01 18.67 -4.42
C GLU A 59 -37.45 18.13 -3.04
N SER A 60 -36.72 17.12 -2.49
CA SER A 60 -37.06 16.52 -1.21
C SER A 60 -35.87 16.55 -0.25
N MET A 61 -35.55 17.71 0.31
CA MET A 61 -34.47 17.90 1.27
C MET A 61 -34.56 16.95 2.50
N ASN A 62 -35.79 16.71 2.98
CA ASN A 62 -36.01 15.81 4.12
C ASN A 62 -35.61 14.36 3.80
N PHE A 63 -35.83 13.93 2.54
CA PHE A 63 -35.40 12.61 2.10
C PHE A 63 -33.89 12.51 2.04
N ASP A 64 -33.23 13.55 1.53
CA ASP A 64 -31.77 13.58 1.42
C ASP A 64 -31.10 13.57 2.81
N TYR A 65 -31.66 14.32 3.78
CA TYR A 65 -31.18 14.28 5.17
C TYR A 65 -31.38 12.90 5.80
N TRP A 66 -32.55 12.28 5.58
CA TRP A 66 -32.80 10.93 6.07
C TRP A 66 -31.84 9.90 5.46
N VAL A 67 -31.60 9.95 4.15
CA VAL A 67 -30.64 9.05 3.48
C VAL A 67 -29.22 9.25 4.05
N LEU A 68 -28.80 10.50 4.27
CA LEU A 68 -27.51 10.81 4.86
C LEU A 68 -27.36 10.24 6.28
N GLU A 69 -28.39 10.38 7.10
CA GLU A 69 -28.43 9.84 8.47
C GLU A 69 -28.30 8.31 8.46
N ILE A 70 -29.07 7.65 7.60
CA ILE A 70 -29.03 6.19 7.45
C ILE A 70 -27.68 5.73 6.90
N ASN A 71 -27.10 6.41 5.94
CA ASN A 71 -25.76 6.12 5.43
C ASN A 71 -24.69 6.24 6.53
N THR A 72 -24.75 7.29 7.32
CA THR A 72 -23.83 7.50 8.44
C THR A 72 -23.95 6.35 9.43
N PHE A 73 -25.16 5.97 9.80
CA PHE A 73 -25.41 4.86 10.72
C PHE A 73 -24.83 3.53 10.23
N TYR A 74 -25.13 3.12 8.98
CA TYR A 74 -24.65 1.84 8.45
C TYR A 74 -23.14 1.86 8.21
N LYS A 75 -22.57 3.00 7.81
CA LYS A 75 -21.13 3.16 7.68
C LYS A 75 -20.41 3.00 9.01
N GLU A 76 -20.89 3.63 10.08
CA GLU A 76 -20.33 3.47 11.42
C GLU A 76 -20.46 2.04 11.94
N LEU A 77 -21.61 1.38 11.68
CA LEU A 77 -21.82 -0.01 12.02
C LEU A 77 -20.84 -0.92 11.29
N PHE A 78 -20.62 -0.68 9.99
CA PHE A 78 -19.63 -1.41 9.19
C PHE A 78 -18.21 -1.22 9.73
N ILE A 79 -17.79 0.02 10.00
CA ILE A 79 -16.45 0.33 10.53
C ILE A 79 -16.21 -0.41 11.84
N LYS A 80 -17.13 -0.31 12.80
CA LYS A 80 -17.02 -0.99 14.10
C LYS A 80 -16.96 -2.52 13.96
N THR A 81 -17.77 -3.06 13.05
CA THR A 81 -17.81 -4.50 12.80
C THR A 81 -16.53 -4.99 12.11
N ALA A 82 -16.04 -4.23 11.12
CA ALA A 82 -14.78 -4.52 10.44
C ALA A 82 -13.59 -4.50 11.40
N GLU A 83 -13.49 -3.47 12.25
CA GLU A 83 -12.45 -3.39 13.28
C GLU A 83 -12.44 -4.63 14.20
N LYS A 84 -13.62 -5.02 14.68
CA LYS A 84 -13.76 -6.20 15.53
C LYS A 84 -13.36 -7.49 14.79
N LYS A 85 -13.82 -7.66 13.56
CA LYS A 85 -13.49 -8.82 12.73
C LYS A 85 -12.00 -8.91 12.41
N ILE A 86 -11.37 -7.76 12.11
CA ILE A 86 -9.91 -7.67 11.89
C ILE A 86 -9.14 -8.12 13.14
N GLU A 87 -9.56 -7.64 14.32
CA GLU A 87 -8.93 -8.00 15.59
C GLU A 87 -9.07 -9.50 15.90
N GLU A 88 -10.28 -10.05 15.75
CA GLU A 88 -10.54 -11.48 15.95
C GLU A 88 -9.76 -12.36 14.96
N ASP A 89 -9.76 -12.02 13.67
CA ASP A 89 -9.04 -12.75 12.63
C ASP A 89 -7.52 -12.70 12.87
N PHE A 90 -7.02 -11.54 13.30
CA PHE A 90 -5.60 -11.38 13.62
C PHE A 90 -5.19 -12.24 14.82
N LEU A 91 -5.97 -12.22 15.92
CA LEU A 91 -5.70 -13.03 17.11
C LEU A 91 -5.78 -14.54 16.84
N GLN A 92 -6.65 -14.94 15.92
CA GLN A 92 -6.82 -16.34 15.52
C GLN A 92 -5.89 -16.77 14.37
N ASN A 93 -4.98 -15.90 13.93
CA ASN A 93 -4.06 -16.11 12.80
C ASN A 93 -4.79 -16.45 11.47
N ARG A 94 -5.99 -15.96 11.26
CA ARG A 94 -6.76 -16.11 10.02
C ARG A 94 -6.40 -14.99 9.04
N PHE A 95 -5.32 -15.17 8.29
CA PHE A 95 -4.75 -14.11 7.44
C PHE A 95 -5.21 -14.14 5.98
N GLU A 96 -5.99 -15.12 5.55
CA GLU A 96 -6.37 -15.29 4.13
C GLU A 96 -7.18 -14.10 3.60
N SER A 97 -8.15 -13.61 4.38
CA SER A 97 -9.02 -12.49 4.01
C SER A 97 -8.67 -11.17 4.68
N LEU A 98 -7.67 -11.17 5.58
CA LEU A 98 -7.39 -10.03 6.45
C LEU A 98 -6.97 -8.77 5.64
N GLU A 99 -6.09 -8.92 4.66
CA GLU A 99 -5.63 -7.80 3.82
C GLU A 99 -6.80 -7.18 3.04
N THR A 100 -7.71 -8.01 2.50
CA THR A 100 -8.91 -7.55 1.80
C THR A 100 -9.86 -6.82 2.75
N LEU A 101 -10.08 -7.36 3.94
CA LEU A 101 -10.95 -6.75 4.95
C LEU A 101 -10.42 -5.38 5.41
N ILE A 102 -9.11 -5.28 5.66
CA ILE A 102 -8.47 -4.01 6.01
C ILE A 102 -8.59 -3.00 4.86
N THR A 103 -8.40 -3.43 3.62
CA THR A 103 -8.56 -2.56 2.44
C THR A 103 -10.00 -2.03 2.32
N SER A 104 -11.01 -2.87 2.58
CA SER A 104 -12.41 -2.46 2.57
C SER A 104 -12.71 -1.45 3.70
N LEU A 105 -12.12 -1.64 4.88
CA LEU A 105 -12.25 -0.68 5.98
C LEU A 105 -11.60 0.66 5.62
N LEU A 106 -10.39 0.67 5.06
CA LEU A 106 -9.71 1.89 4.62
C LEU A 106 -10.42 2.60 3.47
N ALA A 107 -11.15 1.87 2.61
CA ALA A 107 -12.00 2.48 1.60
C ALA A 107 -13.22 3.20 2.20
N ALA A 108 -13.74 2.72 3.34
CA ALA A 108 -14.83 3.36 4.07
C ALA A 108 -14.32 4.51 4.97
N ASP A 109 -13.17 4.33 5.61
CA ASP A 109 -12.52 5.29 6.50
C ASP A 109 -11.01 5.27 6.29
N ASN A 110 -10.52 6.20 5.45
CA ASN A 110 -9.12 6.30 5.06
C ASN A 110 -8.19 6.82 6.18
N PHE A 111 -8.74 7.25 7.32
CA PHE A 111 -7.97 7.66 8.50
C PHE A 111 -8.06 6.66 9.65
N ASN A 112 -8.56 5.46 9.41
CA ASN A 112 -8.75 4.48 10.47
C ASN A 112 -7.42 3.95 11.02
N ASP A 113 -7.03 4.45 12.19
CA ASP A 113 -5.76 4.11 12.86
C ASP A 113 -5.62 2.60 13.14
N LYS A 114 -6.71 1.93 13.52
CA LYS A 114 -6.70 0.50 13.79
C LYS A 114 -6.44 -0.31 12.54
N ALA A 115 -7.06 0.07 11.41
CA ALA A 115 -6.85 -0.60 10.14
C ALA A 115 -5.37 -0.56 9.74
N TYR A 116 -4.74 0.61 9.80
CA TYR A 116 -3.31 0.75 9.54
C TYR A 116 -2.44 -0.03 10.53
N LEU A 117 -2.77 0.03 11.80
CA LEU A 117 -2.04 -0.71 12.84
C LEU A 117 -2.04 -2.22 12.56
N TYR A 118 -3.20 -2.80 12.26
CA TYR A 118 -3.31 -4.23 11.95
C TYR A 118 -2.68 -4.59 10.61
N LEU A 119 -2.74 -3.71 9.60
CA LEU A 119 -2.03 -3.90 8.34
C LEU A 119 -0.51 -4.00 8.56
N MET A 120 0.05 -3.09 9.34
CA MET A 120 1.48 -3.09 9.63
C MET A 120 1.88 -4.28 10.51
N LYS A 121 1.06 -4.66 11.50
CA LYS A 121 1.26 -5.89 12.29
C LYS A 121 1.23 -7.14 11.40
N PHE A 122 0.31 -7.21 10.45
CA PHE A 122 0.21 -8.29 9.48
C PHE A 122 1.46 -8.38 8.60
N TYR A 123 1.93 -7.26 8.03
CA TYR A 123 3.16 -7.24 7.26
C TYR A 123 4.39 -7.63 8.08
N ARG A 124 4.44 -7.22 9.35
CA ARG A 124 5.51 -7.64 10.28
C ARG A 124 5.53 -9.15 10.47
N GLN A 125 4.38 -9.79 10.69
CA GLN A 125 4.30 -11.25 10.81
C GLN A 125 4.70 -11.99 9.53
N LYS A 126 4.41 -11.40 8.37
CA LYS A 126 4.84 -11.94 7.07
C LYS A 126 6.30 -11.61 6.72
N GLY A 127 7.03 -10.89 7.59
CA GLY A 127 8.41 -10.47 7.33
C GLY A 127 8.55 -9.44 6.21
N ARG A 128 7.47 -8.77 5.82
CA ARG A 128 7.43 -7.79 4.73
C ARG A 128 7.72 -6.38 5.22
N TYR A 129 8.91 -6.18 5.72
CA TYR A 129 9.35 -4.91 6.30
C TYR A 129 9.41 -3.76 5.28
N ASP A 130 9.64 -4.08 4.00
CA ASP A 130 9.54 -3.17 2.86
C ASP A 130 8.14 -2.52 2.77
N LYS A 131 7.08 -3.34 2.86
CA LYS A 131 5.70 -2.83 2.85
C LYS A 131 5.39 -1.95 4.06
N ILE A 132 5.89 -2.29 5.24
CA ILE A 132 5.70 -1.44 6.44
C ILE A 132 6.24 -0.04 6.21
N ILE A 133 7.44 0.08 5.61
CA ILE A 133 8.07 1.39 5.35
C ILE A 133 7.25 2.19 4.34
N ASN A 134 6.78 1.56 3.27
CA ASN A 134 5.98 2.22 2.26
C ASN A 134 4.63 2.70 2.81
N GLU A 135 3.92 1.82 3.54
CA GLU A 135 2.64 2.18 4.15
C GLU A 135 2.79 3.31 5.18
N TYR A 136 3.84 3.27 6.00
CA TYR A 136 4.08 4.37 6.95
C TYR A 136 4.23 5.72 6.24
N LYS A 137 4.99 5.78 5.14
CA LYS A 137 5.16 7.01 4.36
C LYS A 137 3.84 7.51 3.76
N ASN A 138 3.01 6.57 3.26
CA ASN A 138 1.70 6.90 2.71
C ASN A 138 0.79 7.48 3.79
N ILE A 139 0.72 6.83 4.96
CA ILE A 139 -0.08 7.30 6.11
C ILE A 139 0.42 8.64 6.60
N GLN A 140 1.73 8.81 6.75
CA GLN A 140 2.33 10.05 7.22
C GLN A 140 1.96 11.21 6.29
N LYS A 141 2.12 11.02 4.99
CA LYS A 141 1.76 12.03 3.99
C LYS A 141 0.27 12.37 4.06
N LEU A 142 -0.60 11.34 4.10
CA LEU A 142 -2.05 11.52 4.16
C LEU A 142 -2.48 12.31 5.41
N MET A 143 -1.97 11.92 6.59
CA MET A 143 -2.33 12.57 7.85
C MET A 143 -1.76 13.98 7.98
N GLU A 144 -0.56 14.23 7.44
CA GLU A 144 0.05 15.55 7.43
C GLU A 144 -0.69 16.51 6.49
N GLU A 145 -1.02 16.07 5.26
CA GLU A 145 -1.70 16.89 4.24
C GLU A 145 -3.15 17.20 4.59
N GLU A 146 -3.91 16.23 5.11
CA GLU A 146 -5.35 16.37 5.33
C GLU A 146 -5.72 16.81 6.76
N LEU A 147 -4.94 16.41 7.76
CA LEU A 147 -5.25 16.65 9.17
C LEU A 147 -4.21 17.50 9.89
N GLY A 148 -3.02 17.69 9.33
CA GLY A 148 -1.91 18.41 9.98
C GLY A 148 -1.36 17.68 11.21
N ILE A 149 -1.52 16.36 11.30
CA ILE A 149 -1.08 15.55 12.44
C ILE A 149 -0.14 14.42 11.99
N ASP A 150 0.63 13.94 12.94
CA ASP A 150 1.49 12.77 12.74
C ASP A 150 0.75 11.44 13.01
N PRO A 151 1.18 10.34 12.38
CA PRO A 151 0.66 9.00 12.69
C PRO A 151 0.82 8.63 14.17
N PRO A 152 -0.09 7.79 14.73
CA PRO A 152 -0.03 7.33 16.11
C PRO A 152 1.29 6.68 16.50
N ASN A 153 1.67 6.79 17.78
CA ASN A 153 2.93 6.25 18.28
C ASN A 153 3.12 4.74 18.07
N GLU A 154 2.03 3.96 18.12
CA GLU A 154 2.09 2.51 17.88
C GLU A 154 2.54 2.21 16.45
N ILE A 155 1.99 2.92 15.47
CA ILE A 155 2.35 2.83 14.05
C ILE A 155 3.80 3.29 13.84
N LYS A 156 4.20 4.42 14.45
CA LYS A 156 5.60 4.91 14.43
C LYS A 156 6.59 3.88 14.99
N ASN A 157 6.22 3.16 16.05
CA ASN A 157 7.09 2.15 16.66
C ASN A 157 7.32 0.96 15.72
N ILE A 158 6.27 0.45 15.08
CA ILE A 158 6.41 -0.66 14.10
C ILE A 158 7.29 -0.23 12.92
N TYR A 159 7.14 1.00 12.44
CA TYR A 159 8.01 1.56 11.40
C TYR A 159 9.48 1.63 11.84
N LYS A 160 9.76 2.13 13.06
CA LYS A 160 11.12 2.18 13.60
C LYS A 160 11.74 0.78 13.75
N GLU A 161 10.95 -0.21 14.18
CA GLU A 161 11.38 -1.61 14.24
C GLU A 161 11.72 -2.15 12.85
N ALA A 162 10.90 -1.83 11.85
CA ALA A 162 11.14 -2.24 10.46
C ALA A 162 12.44 -1.64 9.91
N LEU A 163 12.71 -0.36 10.16
CA LEU A 163 13.96 0.29 9.77
C LEU A 163 15.18 -0.41 10.41
N LYS A 164 15.15 -0.62 11.73
CA LYS A 164 16.24 -1.31 12.44
C LYS A 164 16.47 -2.73 11.91
N TYR A 165 15.39 -3.44 11.56
CA TYR A 165 15.51 -4.78 10.98
C TYR A 165 16.21 -4.75 9.61
N ILE A 166 15.86 -3.81 8.74
CA ILE A 166 16.48 -3.66 7.42
C ILE A 166 17.96 -3.23 7.55
N GLU A 167 18.26 -2.29 8.45
CA GLU A 167 19.64 -1.88 8.73
C GLU A 167 20.48 -3.06 9.22
N LYS A 168 19.98 -3.78 10.22
CA LYS A 168 20.65 -4.98 10.74
C LYS A 168 20.80 -6.08 9.70
N SER A 169 19.83 -6.26 8.83
CA SER A 169 19.89 -7.23 7.73
C SER A 169 20.94 -6.83 6.69
N LYS A 170 21.13 -5.54 6.44
CA LYS A 170 22.21 -5.02 5.59
C LYS A 170 23.59 -5.28 6.24
N GLU A 171 23.74 -5.01 7.54
CA GLU A 171 24.98 -5.28 8.28
C GLU A 171 25.33 -6.78 8.35
N ILE A 172 24.33 -7.65 8.54
CA ILE A 172 24.52 -9.11 8.56
C ILE A 172 24.88 -9.64 7.18
N ASN A 173 24.32 -9.08 6.11
CA ASN A 173 24.68 -9.45 4.74
C ASN A 173 26.10 -9.01 4.37
N ILE A 174 26.65 -7.96 5.00
CA ILE A 174 28.04 -7.54 4.83
C ILE A 174 29.00 -8.47 5.59
N LYS A 175 28.55 -9.09 6.70
CA LYS A 175 29.39 -9.96 7.55
C LYS A 175 29.24 -11.47 7.28
N LYS A 176 28.28 -11.91 6.49
CA LYS A 176 28.14 -13.32 6.10
C LYS A 176 28.95 -13.58 4.84
N ASN A 177 29.95 -14.46 4.99
CA ASN A 177 30.78 -15.14 4.01
C ASN A 177 30.49 -14.80 2.55
N PRO A 178 31.52 -14.57 1.73
CA PRO A 178 31.34 -14.53 0.29
C PRO A 178 30.57 -15.79 -0.09
N MET A 179 29.37 -15.62 -0.62
CA MET A 179 28.63 -16.70 -1.23
C MET A 179 29.53 -17.16 -2.37
N GLU A 180 30.18 -18.32 -2.24
CA GLU A 180 31.06 -18.83 -3.26
C GLU A 180 30.29 -18.92 -4.56
N LEU A 181 30.64 -18.08 -5.50
CA LEU A 181 30.16 -18.14 -6.87
C LEU A 181 30.89 -19.30 -7.56
N TYR A 182 30.22 -20.43 -7.68
CA TYR A 182 30.77 -21.56 -8.41
C TYR A 182 30.69 -21.32 -9.92
N CYS A 183 31.79 -21.57 -10.62
CA CYS A 183 31.87 -21.55 -12.07
C CYS A 183 31.44 -20.23 -12.76
N ARG A 184 31.79 -19.08 -12.19
CA ARG A 184 31.52 -17.74 -12.75
C ARG A 184 32.80 -16.86 -12.83
N ASP A 185 33.95 -17.50 -12.81
CA ASP A 185 35.23 -16.78 -12.83
C ASP A 185 35.41 -15.99 -14.10
N PHE A 186 35.02 -16.54 -15.25
CA PHE A 186 35.10 -15.89 -16.55
C PHE A 186 34.28 -14.59 -16.62
N GLU A 187 33.01 -14.63 -16.12
CA GLU A 187 32.15 -13.45 -16.07
C GLU A 187 32.68 -12.40 -15.09
N LEU A 188 33.18 -12.83 -13.94
CA LEU A 188 33.81 -11.94 -12.95
C LEU A 188 35.05 -11.26 -13.53
N ASP A 189 35.96 -12.00 -14.12
CA ASP A 189 37.20 -11.48 -14.71
C ASP A 189 36.92 -10.52 -15.86
N SER A 190 35.96 -10.86 -16.71
CA SER A 190 35.52 -9.99 -17.81
C SER A 190 34.97 -8.66 -17.34
N ILE A 191 34.16 -8.67 -16.28
CA ILE A 191 33.58 -7.47 -15.71
C ILE A 191 34.63 -6.66 -14.97
N GLN A 192 35.54 -7.32 -14.23
CA GLN A 192 36.62 -6.69 -13.50
C GLN A 192 37.55 -5.94 -14.47
N LEU A 193 37.93 -6.56 -15.59
CA LEU A 193 38.74 -5.94 -16.63
C LEU A 193 38.06 -4.67 -17.21
N ASN A 194 36.73 -4.71 -17.40
CA ASN A 194 35.98 -3.55 -17.89
C ASN A 194 35.99 -2.41 -16.84
N LEU A 195 35.88 -2.71 -15.55
CA LEU A 195 35.94 -1.72 -14.48
C LEU A 195 37.34 -1.10 -14.34
N GLU A 196 38.40 -1.90 -14.47
CA GLU A 196 39.78 -1.42 -14.48
C GLU A 196 40.07 -0.50 -15.69
N ASN A 197 39.58 -0.85 -16.85
CA ASN A 197 39.68 0.00 -18.03
C ASN A 197 38.91 1.32 -17.85
N PHE A 198 37.71 1.27 -17.22
CA PHE A 198 36.96 2.47 -16.87
C PHE A 198 37.75 3.40 -15.94
N GLN A 199 38.45 2.86 -14.96
CA GLN A 199 39.31 3.64 -14.05
C GLN A 199 40.48 4.32 -14.78
N LYS A 200 41.05 3.66 -15.80
CA LYS A 200 42.20 4.19 -16.55
C LYS A 200 41.81 5.26 -17.55
N ASP A 201 40.73 5.02 -18.31
CA ASP A 201 40.40 5.80 -19.50
C ASP A 201 39.09 6.59 -19.36
N TYR A 202 38.37 6.48 -18.22
CA TYR A 202 37.02 7.04 -18.01
C TYR A 202 36.04 6.69 -19.14
N SER A 203 36.30 5.55 -19.84
CA SER A 203 35.42 5.12 -20.94
C SER A 203 34.09 4.61 -20.41
N ASN A 204 32.99 5.26 -20.77
CA ASN A 204 31.65 4.84 -20.38
C ASN A 204 31.28 3.53 -21.06
N LYS A 205 31.29 2.43 -20.32
CA LYS A 205 30.79 1.13 -20.77
C LYS A 205 29.63 0.69 -19.88
N SER A 206 28.54 0.29 -20.54
CA SER A 206 27.43 -0.35 -19.83
C SER A 206 27.66 -1.86 -19.81
N ILE A 207 27.40 -2.49 -18.67
CA ILE A 207 27.46 -3.95 -18.49
C ILE A 207 26.02 -4.45 -18.32
N LEU A 208 25.57 -5.34 -19.21
CA LEU A 208 24.27 -5.96 -19.17
C LEU A 208 24.40 -7.42 -18.74
N ILE A 209 23.79 -7.78 -17.60
CA ILE A 209 23.75 -9.16 -17.11
C ILE A 209 22.35 -9.73 -17.39
N THR A 210 22.27 -10.69 -18.30
CA THR A 210 21.01 -11.36 -18.69
C THR A 210 21.05 -12.85 -18.37
N GLY A 211 19.90 -13.48 -18.32
CA GLY A 211 19.77 -14.92 -18.09
C GLY A 211 18.43 -15.29 -17.44
N GLU A 212 18.15 -16.56 -17.29
CA GLU A 212 16.92 -17.09 -16.70
C GLU A 212 16.79 -16.76 -15.21
N SER A 213 15.57 -16.86 -14.68
CA SER A 213 15.33 -16.66 -13.24
C SER A 213 16.07 -17.74 -12.44
N GLY A 214 16.70 -17.34 -11.33
CA GLY A 214 17.43 -18.29 -10.46
C GLY A 214 18.88 -18.59 -10.86
N ILE A 215 19.37 -18.18 -12.04
CA ILE A 215 20.72 -18.48 -12.53
C ILE A 215 21.87 -17.79 -11.77
N GLY A 216 21.57 -16.95 -10.77
CA GLY A 216 22.57 -16.29 -9.95
C GLY A 216 22.97 -14.86 -10.37
N LYS A 217 22.20 -14.19 -11.26
CA LYS A 217 22.48 -12.80 -11.68
C LYS A 217 22.67 -11.82 -10.53
N THR A 218 21.79 -11.90 -9.54
CA THR A 218 21.83 -11.03 -8.35
C THR A 218 23.04 -11.31 -7.48
N ILE A 219 23.48 -12.56 -7.39
CA ILE A 219 24.66 -12.98 -6.62
C ILE A 219 25.91 -12.46 -7.34
N LEU A 220 26.00 -12.66 -8.65
CA LEU A 220 27.09 -12.14 -9.48
C LEU A 220 27.21 -10.62 -9.34
N LYS A 221 26.10 -9.89 -9.47
CA LYS A 221 26.06 -8.43 -9.26
C LYS A 221 26.60 -8.05 -7.89
N LYS A 222 26.13 -8.68 -6.81
CA LYS A 222 26.55 -8.37 -5.45
C LYS A 222 28.05 -8.61 -5.24
N GLU A 223 28.58 -9.70 -5.79
CA GLU A 223 29.99 -10.03 -5.70
C GLU A 223 30.86 -8.96 -6.40
N ILE A 224 30.46 -8.52 -7.60
CA ILE A 224 31.16 -7.46 -8.33
C ILE A 224 31.15 -6.14 -7.53
N LEU A 225 29.99 -5.75 -6.99
CA LEU A 225 29.86 -4.53 -6.20
C LEU A 225 30.72 -4.60 -4.93
N ASN A 226 30.75 -5.74 -4.24
CA ASN A 226 31.56 -5.94 -3.04
C ASN A 226 33.06 -5.83 -3.33
N ARG A 227 33.54 -6.48 -4.40
CA ARG A 227 34.97 -6.43 -4.80
C ARG A 227 35.43 -5.02 -5.15
N ASN A 228 34.51 -4.17 -5.58
CA ASN A 228 34.83 -2.84 -6.08
C ASN A 228 34.38 -1.69 -5.16
N SER A 229 33.83 -2.00 -3.99
CA SER A 229 33.29 -1.01 -3.05
C SER A 229 34.31 -0.01 -2.50
N GLU A 230 35.58 -0.37 -2.46
CA GLU A 230 36.66 0.52 -2.02
C GLU A 230 37.13 1.49 -3.13
N ASN A 231 37.01 1.05 -4.39
CA ASN A 231 37.49 1.80 -5.55
C ASN A 231 36.43 2.68 -6.21
N PHE A 232 35.14 2.36 -5.99
CA PHE A 232 34.01 3.03 -6.61
C PHE A 232 32.97 3.44 -5.58
N LYS A 233 32.38 4.63 -5.78
CA LYS A 233 31.16 5.01 -5.11
C LYS A 233 29.99 4.39 -5.87
N ILE A 234 29.21 3.54 -5.19
CA ILE A 234 28.15 2.74 -5.81
C ILE A 234 26.78 3.30 -5.41
N PHE A 235 25.97 3.59 -6.42
CA PHE A 235 24.55 3.94 -6.24
C PHE A 235 23.69 2.88 -6.90
N GLU A 236 22.71 2.36 -6.19
CA GLU A 236 21.90 1.22 -6.62
C GLU A 236 20.41 1.56 -6.57
N THR A 237 19.70 1.21 -7.62
CA THR A 237 18.25 1.30 -7.65
C THR A 237 17.64 0.07 -8.30
N ALA A 238 16.34 -0.16 -8.09
CA ALA A 238 15.57 -1.21 -8.71
C ALA A 238 14.41 -0.61 -9.49
N CYS A 239 14.10 -1.21 -10.64
CA CYS A 239 12.92 -0.88 -11.44
C CYS A 239 11.90 -2.01 -11.30
N PHE A 240 10.68 -1.67 -10.94
CA PHE A 240 9.59 -2.63 -10.81
C PHE A 240 8.53 -2.39 -11.90
N SER A 241 7.92 -3.48 -12.38
CA SER A 241 6.89 -3.40 -13.43
C SER A 241 5.65 -2.59 -13.02
N MET A 242 5.40 -2.44 -11.72
CA MET A 242 4.32 -1.62 -11.15
C MET A 242 4.60 -0.10 -11.22
N GLU A 243 5.84 0.29 -11.45
CA GLU A 243 6.27 1.69 -11.49
C GLU A 243 6.29 2.28 -12.91
N LYS A 244 5.64 1.61 -13.87
CA LYS A 244 5.63 2.02 -15.28
C LYS A 244 5.08 3.43 -15.50
N ASP A 245 4.17 3.86 -14.65
CA ASP A 245 3.50 5.15 -14.74
C ASP A 245 4.32 6.29 -14.09
N PHE A 246 5.39 5.96 -13.37
CA PHE A 246 6.29 6.92 -12.74
C PHE A 246 7.60 7.00 -13.54
N SER A 247 7.57 7.81 -14.57
CA SER A 247 8.78 8.09 -15.37
C SER A 247 9.89 8.62 -14.44
N TYR A 248 11.12 8.09 -14.62
CA TYR A 248 12.30 8.53 -13.89
C TYR A 248 12.40 8.21 -12.39
N LEU A 249 11.44 7.53 -11.75
CA LEU A 249 11.50 7.21 -10.32
C LEU A 249 12.83 6.53 -9.89
N PRO A 250 13.39 5.55 -10.62
CA PRO A 250 14.69 4.98 -10.28
C PRO A 250 15.84 6.00 -10.29
N TRP A 251 15.80 6.94 -11.22
CA TRP A 251 16.80 8.02 -11.30
C TRP A 251 16.66 9.02 -10.15
N MET A 252 15.44 9.34 -9.73
CA MET A 252 15.20 10.19 -8.56
C MET A 252 15.84 9.59 -7.31
N ASN A 253 15.73 8.29 -7.11
CA ASN A 253 16.34 7.62 -5.96
C ASN A 253 17.87 7.71 -6.00
N ILE A 254 18.48 7.45 -7.16
CA ILE A 254 19.94 7.60 -7.35
C ILE A 254 20.38 9.04 -7.07
N ILE A 255 19.67 10.03 -7.60
CA ILE A 255 20.02 11.45 -7.42
C ILE A 255 19.94 11.87 -5.95
N LYS A 256 18.90 11.43 -5.23
CA LYS A 256 18.79 11.68 -3.77
C LYS A 256 19.96 11.06 -2.99
N ASP A 257 20.36 9.86 -3.34
CA ASP A 257 21.50 9.20 -2.68
C ASP A 257 22.82 9.91 -3.00
N MET A 258 22.98 10.39 -4.25
CA MET A 258 24.14 11.21 -4.62
C MET A 258 24.17 12.54 -3.88
N GLU A 259 23.04 13.23 -3.73
CA GLU A 259 22.92 14.46 -2.97
C GLU A 259 23.29 14.27 -1.50
N ASN A 260 22.79 13.21 -0.87
CA ASN A 260 23.12 12.87 0.50
C ASN A 260 24.63 12.64 0.67
N GLU A 261 25.27 12.06 -0.31
CA GLU A 261 26.71 11.80 -0.28
C GLU A 261 27.55 13.08 -0.49
N LEU A 262 27.13 13.96 -1.38
CA LEU A 262 27.73 15.29 -1.55
C LEU A 262 27.65 16.11 -0.26
N LEU A 263 26.52 16.08 0.43
CA LEU A 263 26.34 16.76 1.72
C LEU A 263 27.30 16.20 2.80
N LYS A 264 27.46 14.89 2.89
CA LYS A 264 28.44 14.27 3.81
C LYS A 264 29.88 14.67 3.52
N SER A 265 30.19 14.87 2.24
CA SER A 265 31.52 15.23 1.77
C SER A 265 31.80 16.74 1.79
N ASN A 266 30.86 17.58 2.27
CA ASN A 266 30.92 19.04 2.22
C ASN A 266 31.09 19.60 0.79
N LEU A 267 30.71 18.86 -0.23
CA LEU A 267 30.73 19.31 -1.61
C LEU A 267 29.43 19.96 -1.98
N LYS A 268 29.50 21.10 -2.68
CA LYS A 268 28.30 21.80 -3.15
C LYS A 268 27.92 21.30 -4.56
N ARG A 269 26.64 21.08 -4.77
CA ARG A 269 26.08 20.79 -6.09
C ARG A 269 26.29 21.98 -7.03
N PRO A 270 26.70 21.77 -8.31
CA PRO A 270 26.78 22.84 -9.30
C PRO A 270 25.40 23.49 -9.52
N HIS A 271 25.33 24.81 -9.53
CA HIS A 271 24.08 25.55 -9.74
C HIS A 271 23.35 25.20 -11.05
N LEU A 272 24.09 24.81 -12.08
CA LEU A 272 23.51 24.38 -13.35
C LEU A 272 22.59 23.16 -13.19
N TRP A 273 22.89 22.28 -12.24
CA TRP A 273 22.09 21.08 -11.97
C TRP A 273 20.77 21.39 -11.27
N ASP A 274 20.69 22.49 -10.51
CA ASP A 274 19.47 22.87 -9.80
C ASP A 274 18.27 23.07 -10.74
N ASN A 275 18.49 23.76 -11.86
CA ASN A 275 17.45 24.00 -12.85
C ASN A 275 17.08 22.75 -13.64
N ILE A 276 18.10 21.92 -13.99
CA ILE A 276 17.87 20.69 -14.75
C ILE A 276 17.10 19.67 -13.92
N LEU A 277 17.48 19.50 -12.66
CA LEU A 277 16.84 18.54 -11.75
C LEU A 277 15.43 18.98 -11.37
N LYS A 278 15.20 20.28 -11.15
CA LYS A 278 13.84 20.80 -10.92
C LYS A 278 12.91 20.52 -12.09
N ASN A 279 13.38 20.73 -13.32
CA ASN A 279 12.54 20.51 -14.51
C ASN A 279 12.30 19.02 -14.83
N LEU A 280 13.15 18.11 -14.37
CA LEU A 280 13.04 16.69 -14.68
C LEU A 280 12.34 15.88 -13.57
N PHE A 281 12.37 16.35 -12.31
CA PHE A 281 12.01 15.52 -11.17
C PHE A 281 11.10 16.20 -10.12
N PHE A 282 10.80 17.50 -10.27
CA PHE A 282 10.10 18.27 -9.24
C PHE A 282 9.04 19.22 -9.84
N ASP A 283 8.19 18.71 -10.75
CA ASP A 283 6.93 19.36 -11.08
C ASP A 283 5.86 19.05 -10.04
#